data_6904672116c97a7b44d1f49f0c510a70
#
_entry.id   6904672116c97a7b44d1f49f0c510a70
#
_cell.length_a   1.000
_cell.length_b   1.000
_cell.length_c   1.000
_cell.angle_alpha   90.00
_cell.angle_beta   90.00
_cell.angle_gamma   90.00
#
_symmetry.space_group_name_H-M   'P 1'
#
loop_
_entity.id
_entity.type
_entity.pdbx_description
1 polymer ?
#
loop_
_entity_poly.entity_id
_entity_poly.type
_entity_poly.pdbx_seq_one_letter_code
_entity_poly.pdbx_strand_id
1 'polypeptide(L)' 'MMTFIKLAIITLGALANNTTIDHATVVDVQTHCLCDDVVAIDDGADVWEFYGIDYHKGDDVVVVRIGDYVVYTQ' A
#
# COMPACT_ATOMS: atom_id res chain seq x y z
N MET A 1 -1.07 14.26 -7.62
CA MET A 1 -1.14 13.04 -8.44
C MET A 1 -1.48 11.81 -7.62
N MET A 2 -0.67 11.45 -6.64
CA MET A 2 -0.96 10.29 -5.79
C MET A 2 -2.26 10.44 -5.01
N THR A 3 -2.53 11.62 -4.47
CA THR A 3 -3.77 11.88 -3.74
C THR A 3 -5.00 11.71 -4.63
N PHE A 4 -4.92 12.14 -5.88
CA PHE A 4 -6.02 12.01 -6.83
C PHE A 4 -6.32 10.54 -7.14
N ILE A 5 -5.29 9.74 -7.41
CA ILE A 5 -5.44 8.31 -7.68
C ILE A 5 -6.05 7.59 -6.47
N LYS A 6 -5.55 7.90 -5.28
CA LYS A 6 -6.03 7.33 -4.04
C LYS A 6 -7.52 7.61 -3.83
N LEU A 7 -7.95 8.84 -4.09
CA LEU A 7 -9.35 9.22 -3.94
C LEU A 7 -10.24 8.45 -4.94
N ALA A 8 -9.80 8.30 -6.17
CA ALA A 8 -10.54 7.57 -7.18
C ALA A 8 -10.72 6.10 -6.80
N ILE A 9 -9.67 5.45 -6.29
CA ILE A 9 -9.73 4.06 -5.84
C ILE A 9 -10.71 3.90 -4.70
N ILE A 10 -10.68 4.79 -3.71
CA ILE A 10 -11.59 4.75 -2.58
C ILE A 10 -13.04 4.90 -3.04
N THR A 11 -13.30 5.80 -3.97
CA THR A 11 -14.64 6.01 -4.50
C THR A 11 -15.18 4.76 -5.21
N LEU A 12 -14.36 4.15 -6.07
CA LEU A 12 -14.74 2.91 -6.76
C LEU A 12 -14.98 1.78 -5.77
N GLY A 13 -14.13 1.67 -4.76
CA GLY A 13 -14.26 0.66 -3.74
C GLY A 13 -15.56 0.80 -2.94
N ALA A 14 -15.95 2.01 -2.59
CA ALA A 14 -17.20 2.26 -1.89
C ALA A 14 -18.39 1.79 -2.71
N LEU A 15 -18.35 1.95 -4.03
CA LEU A 15 -19.42 1.48 -4.92
C LEU A 15 -19.44 -0.04 -5.05
N ALA A 16 -18.28 -0.69 -4.92
CA ALA A 16 -18.16 -2.14 -5.08
C ALA A 16 -18.62 -2.93 -3.85
N ASN A 17 -18.82 -2.31 -2.70
CA ASN A 17 -19.27 -2.93 -1.45
C ASN A 17 -18.34 -3.98 -0.85
N ASN A 18 -17.14 -4.18 -1.41
CA ASN A 18 -16.19 -5.15 -0.88
C ASN A 18 -14.79 -4.52 -0.74
N THR A 19 -14.79 -3.26 -0.35
CA THR A 19 -13.56 -2.50 -0.18
C THR A 19 -13.18 -2.47 1.29
N THR A 20 -11.91 -2.73 1.56
CA THR A 20 -11.32 -2.49 2.88
C THR A 20 -10.17 -1.51 2.73
N ILE A 21 -10.04 -0.63 3.71
CA ILE A 21 -8.97 0.35 3.77
C ILE A 21 -8.24 0.15 5.08
N ASP A 22 -6.97 -0.22 4.98
CA ASP A 22 -6.13 -0.44 6.15
C ASP A 22 -4.94 0.52 6.11
N HIS A 23 -4.41 0.81 7.27
CA HIS A 23 -3.19 1.59 7.42
C HIS A 23 -2.09 0.68 7.93
N ALA A 24 -0.92 0.84 7.36
CA ALA A 24 0.26 0.06 7.74
C ALA A 24 1.47 0.98 7.83
N THR A 25 2.52 0.48 8.48
CA THR A 25 3.76 1.22 8.62
C THR A 25 4.87 0.44 7.94
N VAL A 26 5.72 1.14 7.20
CA VAL A 26 6.91 0.52 6.60
C VAL A 26 7.89 0.18 7.71
N VAL A 27 8.21 -1.11 7.83
CA VAL A 27 9.13 -1.60 8.86
C VAL A 27 10.49 -2.00 8.30
N ASP A 28 10.58 -2.22 6.99
CA ASP A 28 11.86 -2.52 6.35
C ASP A 28 11.78 -2.20 4.86
N VAL A 29 12.92 -1.82 4.29
CA VAL A 29 13.05 -1.57 2.84
C VAL A 29 14.36 -2.20 2.39
N GLN A 30 14.27 -3.12 1.43
CA GLN A 30 15.43 -3.76 0.83
C GLN A 30 15.62 -3.22 -0.57
N THR A 31 16.72 -2.55 -0.79
CA THR A 31 17.05 -1.92 -2.07
C THR A 31 17.77 -2.90 -2.98
N HIS A 32 17.35 -2.98 -4.23
CA HIS A 32 17.98 -3.77 -5.27
C HIS A 32 18.51 -2.85 -6.37
N CYS A 33 19.60 -3.27 -7.01
CA CYS A 33 20.31 -2.42 -7.97
C CYS A 33 19.48 -2.05 -9.20
N LEU A 34 18.66 -2.95 -9.71
CA LEU A 34 17.98 -2.78 -10.99
C LEU A 34 16.47 -3.05 -10.91
N CYS A 35 15.94 -3.18 -9.72
CA CYS A 35 14.55 -3.52 -9.50
C CYS A 35 13.95 -2.55 -8.49
N ASP A 36 12.63 -2.59 -8.38
CA ASP A 36 11.94 -1.87 -7.32
C ASP A 36 12.38 -2.41 -5.96
N ASP A 37 12.28 -1.59 -4.95
CA ASP A 37 12.58 -2.00 -3.59
C ASP A 37 11.56 -3.01 -3.08
N VAL A 38 11.99 -3.91 -2.22
CA VAL A 38 11.09 -4.78 -1.47
C VAL A 38 10.74 -4.05 -0.18
N VAL A 39 9.46 -3.71 -0.05
CA VAL A 39 8.96 -2.92 1.08
C VAL A 39 8.15 -3.83 1.99
N ALA A 40 8.56 -3.94 3.24
CA ALA A 40 7.84 -4.69 4.26
C ALA A 40 6.98 -3.75 5.08
N ILE A 41 5.71 -4.06 5.23
CA ILE A 41 4.76 -3.25 5.98
C ILE A 41 4.06 -4.08 7.04
N ASP A 42 3.69 -3.42 8.14
CA ASP A 42 3.03 -4.03 9.29
C ASP A 42 1.74 -3.25 9.54
N ASP A 43 0.60 -3.93 9.50
CA ASP A 43 -0.71 -3.32 9.75
C ASP A 43 -1.20 -3.51 11.19
N GLY A 44 -0.35 -4.06 12.05
CA GLY A 44 -0.69 -4.35 13.43
C GLY A 44 -1.14 -5.80 13.66
N ALA A 45 -1.52 -6.50 12.61
CA ALA A 45 -1.93 -7.92 12.68
C ALA A 45 -0.98 -8.81 11.88
N ASP A 46 -0.58 -8.36 10.69
CA ASP A 46 0.27 -9.10 9.77
C ASP A 46 1.39 -8.23 9.23
N VAL A 47 2.46 -8.88 8.81
CA VAL A 47 3.56 -8.24 8.10
C VAL A 47 3.66 -8.90 6.73
N TRP A 48 3.71 -8.10 5.67
CA TRP A 48 3.92 -8.63 4.33
C TRP A 48 4.72 -7.65 3.48
N GLU A 49 5.10 -8.10 2.28
CA GLU A 49 6.00 -7.35 1.42
C GLU A 49 5.35 -7.05 0.09
N PHE A 50 5.76 -5.95 -0.51
CA PHE A 50 5.40 -5.62 -1.89
C PHE A 50 6.55 -4.88 -2.55
N TYR A 51 6.50 -4.78 -3.88
CA TYR A 51 7.49 -4.01 -4.62
C TYR A 51 7.02 -2.57 -4.75
N GLY A 52 7.87 -1.64 -4.36
CA GLY A 52 7.54 -0.22 -4.40
C GLY A 52 8.74 0.65 -4.64
N ILE A 53 8.50 1.94 -4.83
CA ILE A 53 9.52 2.95 -5.11
C ILE A 53 9.33 4.11 -4.14
N ASP A 54 10.44 4.62 -3.61
CA ASP A 54 10.44 5.80 -2.72
C ASP A 54 9.72 5.60 -1.40
N TYR A 55 9.70 4.37 -0.89
CA TYR A 55 9.25 4.10 0.47
C TYR A 55 10.42 4.13 1.44
N HIS A 56 10.18 4.62 2.64
CA HIS A 56 11.17 4.71 3.70
C HIS A 56 10.62 4.10 4.98
N LYS A 57 11.52 3.52 5.76
CA LYS A 57 11.15 2.95 7.06
C LYS A 57 10.47 4.01 7.92
N GLY A 58 9.32 3.67 8.47
CA GLY A 58 8.51 4.59 9.26
C GLY A 58 7.41 5.28 8.49
N ASP A 59 7.38 5.16 7.16
CA ASP A 59 6.32 5.76 6.35
C ASP A 59 4.99 5.09 6.61
N ASP A 60 3.92 5.87 6.55
CA ASP A 60 2.57 5.35 6.57
C ASP A 60 2.15 4.92 5.17
N VAL A 61 1.53 3.76 5.08
CA VAL A 61 1.03 3.21 3.82
C VAL A 61 -0.45 2.93 3.97
N VAL A 62 -1.23 3.37 2.99
CA VAL A 62 -2.64 3.02 2.92
C VAL A 62 -2.77 1.82 2.00
N VAL A 63 -3.39 0.76 2.50
CA VAL A 63 -3.63 -0.47 1.76
C VAL A 63 -5.11 -0.53 1.42
N VAL A 64 -5.43 -0.47 0.15
CA VAL A 64 -6.81 -0.52 -0.33
C VAL A 64 -7.02 -1.85 -1.03
N ARG A 65 -7.97 -2.63 -0.51
CA ARG A 65 -8.36 -3.90 -1.12
C ARG A 65 -9.73 -3.75 -1.73
N ILE A 66 -9.82 -4.02 -3.02
CA ILE A 66 -11.07 -3.97 -3.78
C ILE A 66 -11.24 -5.33 -4.46
N GLY A 67 -12.08 -6.19 -3.87
CA GLY A 67 -12.18 -7.56 -4.34
C GLY A 67 -10.81 -8.24 -4.26
N ASP A 68 -10.30 -8.68 -5.41
CA ASP A 68 -8.99 -9.32 -5.50
C ASP A 68 -7.84 -8.33 -5.74
N TYR A 69 -8.15 -7.06 -5.90
CA TYR A 69 -7.13 -6.05 -6.15
C TYR A 69 -6.61 -5.46 -4.85
N VAL A 70 -5.31 -5.25 -4.79
CA VAL A 70 -4.66 -4.60 -3.65
C VAL A 70 -3.81 -3.45 -4.18
N VAL A 71 -4.02 -2.27 -3.63
CA VAL A 71 -3.29 -1.07 -4.00
C VAL A 71 -2.61 -0.50 -2.78
N TYR A 72 -1.33 -0.19 -2.92
CA TYR A 72 -0.53 0.43 -1.86
C TYR A 72 -0.23 1.86 -2.25
N THR A 73 -0.41 2.78 -1.31
CA THR A 73 -0.10 4.20 -1.55
C THR A 73 0.35 4.87 -0.27
N GLN A 74 1.22 5.82 -0.45
CA GLN A 74 1.71 6.64 0.66
C GLN A 74 0.73 7.74 1.03
#